data_aeb2b98a3ae6e4762f9824c2d47329db
#
_entry.id   aeb2b98a3ae6e4762f9824c2d47329db
#
_cell.length_a   1.000
_cell.length_b   1.000
_cell.length_c   1.000
_cell.angle_alpha   90.00
_cell.angle_beta   90.00
_cell.angle_gamma   90.00
#
_symmetry.space_group_name_H-M   'P 1'
#
loop_
_entity.id
_entity.type
_entity.pdbx_description
1 polymer ?
#
loop_
_entity_poly.entity_id
_entity_poly.type
_entity_poly.pdbx_seq_one_letter_code
_entity_poly.pdbx_strand_id
1 'polypeptide(L)'
;MQGILYFIENILGANASDMIYFMIFNLLEKNDNVLFYNSIYNNLFIDIEKKQRLIKIFFQAARCRKLIRKLVRYWRWRKTPLIEIKRDMYGNDLSVFPTCQKIVLIENAKKYPFRLTDLATFWHKSLLHSQNFFCRPRNLTNPYTGREFELHNLYNIYFTLQSSTFHIRPLLSELFIVNFDLEQFRIVNYPKLQDLAIRDYEKKVLEEERFDDIIQMLATYGRLHIIAIGSNIVSEKRQLVIKTYGHFLISYYYAEYSQNSLVKNLHKNKLTLLLPTFVSNNSFDWEALTANLSIFT
;
A
#
# COMPACT_ATOMS: atom_id res chain seq x y z
N MET A 1 -22.67 -21.51 -16.35
CA MET A 1 -23.97 -20.84 -16.51
C MET A 1 -25.13 -21.81 -16.67
N GLN A 2 -25.14 -22.72 -17.63
CA GLN A 2 -26.21 -23.69 -17.87
C GLN A 2 -26.64 -24.52 -16.65
N GLY A 3 -25.70 -24.96 -15.80
CA GLY A 3 -26.03 -25.77 -14.61
C GLY A 3 -26.81 -25.00 -13.51
N ILE A 4 -26.66 -23.67 -13.42
CA ILE A 4 -27.44 -22.85 -12.48
C ILE A 4 -28.85 -22.64 -13.01
N LEU A 5 -29.01 -22.44 -14.32
CA LEU A 5 -30.30 -22.35 -14.98
C LEU A 5 -31.09 -23.65 -14.78
N TYR A 6 -30.50 -24.80 -15.11
CA TYR A 6 -31.11 -26.12 -14.90
C TYR A 6 -31.54 -26.36 -13.45
N PHE A 7 -30.75 -25.89 -12.50
CA PHE A 7 -31.07 -26.00 -11.08
C PHE A 7 -32.24 -25.08 -10.66
N ILE A 8 -32.29 -23.85 -11.19
CA ILE A 8 -33.40 -22.92 -10.98
C ILE A 8 -34.69 -23.45 -11.57
N GLU A 9 -34.64 -24.03 -12.79
CA GLU A 9 -35.76 -24.69 -13.43
C GLU A 9 -36.34 -25.83 -12.60
N ASN A 10 -35.49 -26.67 -12.02
CA ASN A 10 -35.93 -27.73 -11.12
C ASN A 10 -36.55 -27.25 -9.80
N ILE A 11 -36.11 -26.11 -9.26
CA ILE A 11 -36.71 -25.51 -8.05
C ILE A 11 -38.05 -24.83 -8.35
N LEU A 12 -38.17 -24.21 -9.51
CA LEU A 12 -39.38 -23.45 -9.91
C LEU A 12 -40.51 -24.37 -10.42
N GLY A 13 -40.17 -25.58 -10.88
CA GLY A 13 -41.12 -26.51 -11.49
C GLY A 13 -41.54 -26.05 -12.89
N ALA A 14 -42.11 -26.96 -13.67
CA ALA A 14 -42.41 -26.81 -15.10
C ALA A 14 -43.47 -25.70 -15.45
N ASN A 15 -44.07 -25.06 -14.46
CA ASN A 15 -45.15 -24.08 -14.63
C ASN A 15 -44.76 -22.60 -14.42
N ALA A 16 -43.47 -22.31 -14.25
CA ALA A 16 -43.03 -20.91 -14.11
C ALA A 16 -42.84 -20.30 -15.52
N SER A 17 -43.30 -19.07 -15.74
CA SER A 17 -43.09 -18.40 -17.02
C SER A 17 -41.62 -18.08 -17.23
N ASP A 18 -41.14 -18.18 -18.48
CA ASP A 18 -39.75 -17.87 -18.87
C ASP A 18 -39.27 -16.51 -18.36
N MET A 19 -40.19 -15.56 -18.26
CA MET A 19 -39.93 -14.21 -17.76
C MET A 19 -39.52 -14.20 -16.26
N ILE A 20 -40.09 -15.07 -15.42
CA ILE A 20 -39.75 -15.22 -13.99
C ILE A 20 -38.35 -15.85 -13.84
N TYR A 21 -38.05 -16.86 -14.65
CA TYR A 21 -36.71 -17.47 -14.66
C TYR A 21 -35.62 -16.45 -15.01
N PHE A 22 -35.86 -15.71 -16.08
CA PHE A 22 -34.94 -14.69 -16.56
C PHE A 22 -34.71 -13.59 -15.52
N MET A 23 -35.78 -13.12 -14.85
CA MET A 23 -35.70 -12.11 -13.80
C MET A 23 -34.90 -12.60 -12.59
N ILE A 24 -35.18 -13.81 -12.09
CA ILE A 24 -34.45 -14.38 -10.94
C ILE A 24 -32.97 -14.62 -11.31
N PHE A 25 -32.71 -15.13 -12.52
CA PHE A 25 -31.35 -15.34 -13.01
C PHE A 25 -30.54 -14.03 -13.04
N ASN A 26 -31.09 -12.97 -13.62
CA ASN A 26 -30.43 -11.65 -13.70
C ASN A 26 -30.18 -11.06 -12.31
N LEU A 27 -31.13 -11.18 -11.38
CA LEU A 27 -30.98 -10.73 -9.99
C LEU A 27 -29.87 -11.50 -9.26
N LEU A 28 -29.78 -12.81 -9.48
CA LEU A 28 -28.73 -13.64 -8.90
C LEU A 28 -27.37 -13.34 -9.52
N GLU A 29 -27.30 -13.08 -10.83
CA GLU A 29 -26.04 -12.83 -11.54
C GLU A 29 -25.41 -11.52 -11.09
N LYS A 30 -26.22 -10.46 -11.03
CA LYS A 30 -25.76 -9.12 -10.59
C LYS A 30 -25.41 -9.05 -9.11
N ASN A 31 -25.94 -9.99 -8.31
CA ASN A 31 -25.77 -10.01 -6.84
C ASN A 31 -26.14 -8.67 -6.18
N ASP A 32 -27.13 -7.98 -6.76
CA ASP A 32 -27.57 -6.66 -6.36
C ASP A 32 -28.84 -6.75 -5.51
N ASN A 33 -28.67 -6.56 -4.21
CA ASN A 33 -29.78 -6.60 -3.27
C ASN A 33 -30.76 -5.41 -3.45
N VAL A 34 -30.27 -4.26 -3.94
CA VAL A 34 -31.11 -3.09 -4.19
C VAL A 34 -31.99 -3.33 -5.39
N LEU A 35 -31.43 -3.93 -6.45
CA LEU A 35 -32.20 -4.32 -7.63
C LEU A 35 -33.29 -5.34 -7.28
N PHE A 36 -32.98 -6.33 -6.43
CA PHE A 36 -33.94 -7.31 -5.94
C PHE A 36 -35.07 -6.63 -5.15
N TYR A 37 -34.72 -5.75 -4.23
CA TYR A 37 -35.68 -5.04 -3.39
C TYR A 37 -36.63 -4.19 -4.23
N ASN A 38 -36.10 -3.41 -5.18
CA ASN A 38 -36.93 -2.55 -6.03
C ASN A 38 -37.76 -3.35 -7.04
N SER A 39 -37.22 -4.42 -7.61
CA SER A 39 -37.89 -5.20 -8.65
C SER A 39 -39.00 -6.11 -8.12
N ILE A 40 -38.87 -6.61 -6.89
CA ILE A 40 -39.83 -7.58 -6.32
C ILE A 40 -40.50 -7.03 -5.08
N TYR A 41 -39.74 -6.58 -4.08
CA TYR A 41 -40.31 -6.22 -2.78
C TYR A 41 -41.14 -4.95 -2.85
N ASN A 42 -40.62 -3.88 -3.44
CA ASN A 42 -41.30 -2.59 -3.61
C ASN A 42 -42.22 -2.51 -4.82
N ASN A 43 -42.29 -3.54 -5.65
CA ASN A 43 -43.10 -3.53 -6.84
C ASN A 43 -44.60 -3.66 -6.49
N LEU A 44 -45.39 -2.60 -6.73
CA LEU A 44 -46.79 -2.55 -6.42
C LEU A 44 -47.69 -3.38 -7.39
N PHE A 45 -47.16 -3.74 -8.57
CA PHE A 45 -47.87 -4.50 -9.59
C PHE A 45 -47.83 -6.02 -9.39
N ILE A 46 -47.07 -6.49 -8.40
CA ILE A 46 -46.97 -7.92 -8.07
C ILE A 46 -47.85 -8.20 -6.87
N ASP A 47 -48.80 -9.14 -7.08
CA ASP A 47 -49.65 -9.62 -5.99
C ASP A 47 -48.88 -10.20 -4.83
N ILE A 48 -49.42 -10.07 -3.59
CA ILE A 48 -48.71 -10.40 -2.33
C ILE A 48 -48.29 -11.88 -2.30
N GLU A 49 -49.16 -12.80 -2.76
CA GLU A 49 -48.86 -14.22 -2.78
C GLU A 49 -47.72 -14.55 -3.77
N LYS A 50 -47.79 -13.96 -4.96
CA LYS A 50 -46.72 -14.07 -5.97
C LYS A 50 -45.40 -13.50 -5.46
N LYS A 51 -45.44 -12.35 -4.76
CA LYS A 51 -44.30 -11.69 -4.18
C LYS A 51 -43.60 -12.61 -3.12
N GLN A 52 -44.37 -13.17 -2.22
CA GLN A 52 -43.85 -14.11 -1.21
C GLN A 52 -43.23 -15.35 -1.86
N ARG A 53 -43.85 -15.88 -2.90
CA ARG A 53 -43.34 -17.03 -3.65
C ARG A 53 -42.01 -16.71 -4.34
N LEU A 54 -41.93 -15.55 -5.03
CA LEU A 54 -40.69 -15.09 -5.68
C LEU A 54 -39.54 -14.87 -4.69
N ILE A 55 -39.83 -14.26 -3.55
CA ILE A 55 -38.85 -14.04 -2.48
C ILE A 55 -38.30 -15.39 -1.98
N LYS A 56 -39.18 -16.36 -1.70
CA LYS A 56 -38.77 -17.69 -1.26
C LYS A 56 -37.86 -18.40 -2.30
N ILE A 57 -38.24 -18.35 -3.57
CA ILE A 57 -37.46 -18.95 -4.66
C ILE A 57 -36.10 -18.28 -4.80
N PHE A 58 -36.06 -16.94 -4.78
CA PHE A 58 -34.81 -16.18 -4.85
C PHE A 58 -33.83 -16.58 -3.72
N PHE A 59 -34.31 -16.62 -2.48
CA PHE A 59 -33.45 -17.02 -1.36
C PHE A 59 -33.00 -18.47 -1.42
N GLN A 60 -33.85 -19.39 -1.88
CA GLN A 60 -33.44 -20.78 -2.10
C GLN A 60 -32.35 -20.87 -3.17
N ALA A 61 -32.54 -20.22 -4.31
CA ALA A 61 -31.55 -20.20 -5.39
C ALA A 61 -30.23 -19.54 -4.95
N ALA A 62 -30.31 -18.42 -4.23
CA ALA A 62 -29.14 -17.73 -3.68
C ALA A 62 -28.36 -18.63 -2.69
N ARG A 63 -29.08 -19.36 -1.81
CA ARG A 63 -28.48 -20.33 -0.88
C ARG A 63 -27.77 -21.45 -1.61
N CYS A 64 -28.40 -22.05 -2.62
CA CYS A 64 -27.81 -23.10 -3.42
C CYS A 64 -26.59 -22.62 -4.20
N ARG A 65 -26.64 -21.44 -4.81
CA ARG A 65 -25.49 -20.82 -5.47
C ARG A 65 -24.31 -20.64 -4.49
N LYS A 66 -24.59 -20.18 -3.25
CA LYS A 66 -23.58 -20.04 -2.21
C LYS A 66 -22.93 -21.38 -1.84
N LEU A 67 -23.74 -22.43 -1.71
CA LEU A 67 -23.26 -23.79 -1.40
C LEU A 67 -22.40 -24.35 -2.54
N ILE A 68 -22.85 -24.24 -3.79
CA ILE A 68 -22.09 -24.70 -4.97
C ILE A 68 -20.76 -23.94 -5.06
N ARG A 69 -20.77 -22.62 -4.88
CA ARG A 69 -19.53 -21.82 -4.87
C ARG A 69 -18.56 -22.25 -3.76
N LYS A 70 -19.10 -22.61 -2.57
CA LYS A 70 -18.29 -23.12 -1.46
C LYS A 70 -17.68 -24.48 -1.81
N LEU A 71 -18.46 -25.37 -2.43
CA LEU A 71 -18.01 -26.69 -2.85
C LEU A 71 -16.92 -26.59 -3.93
N VAL A 72 -17.13 -25.75 -4.95
CA VAL A 72 -16.13 -25.53 -6.02
C VAL A 72 -14.83 -24.94 -5.45
N ARG A 73 -14.94 -23.98 -4.53
CA ARG A 73 -13.75 -23.42 -3.85
C ARG A 73 -13.00 -24.48 -3.05
N TYR A 74 -13.72 -25.32 -2.29
CA TYR A 74 -13.13 -26.41 -1.53
C TYR A 74 -12.46 -27.44 -2.44
N TRP A 75 -13.11 -27.82 -3.55
CA TRP A 75 -12.55 -28.73 -4.52
C TRP A 75 -11.29 -28.18 -5.19
N ARG A 76 -11.31 -26.91 -5.64
CA ARG A 76 -10.13 -26.20 -6.17
C ARG A 76 -9.01 -26.19 -5.14
N TRP A 77 -9.33 -25.85 -3.90
CA TRP A 77 -8.35 -25.86 -2.82
C TRP A 77 -7.68 -27.23 -2.67
N ARG A 78 -8.43 -28.30 -2.68
CA ARG A 78 -7.86 -29.66 -2.55
C ARG A 78 -7.00 -30.04 -3.76
N LYS A 79 -7.40 -29.69 -4.96
CA LYS A 79 -6.71 -30.04 -6.22
C LYS A 79 -5.47 -29.20 -6.48
N THR A 80 -5.37 -28.00 -5.92
CA THR A 80 -4.24 -27.08 -6.13
C THR A 80 -3.00 -27.62 -5.40
N PRO A 81 -1.86 -27.84 -6.09
CA PRO A 81 -0.63 -28.32 -5.49
C PRO A 81 -0.03 -27.28 -4.54
N LEU A 82 0.51 -27.75 -3.43
CA LEU A 82 1.28 -26.94 -2.48
C LEU A 82 2.74 -26.93 -2.93
N ILE A 83 3.34 -25.75 -3.01
CA ILE A 83 4.77 -25.62 -3.25
C ILE A 83 5.50 -25.84 -1.94
N GLU A 84 6.53 -26.67 -1.96
CA GLU A 84 7.38 -26.92 -0.81
C GLU A 84 8.30 -25.75 -0.53
N ILE A 85 7.79 -24.78 0.23
CA ILE A 85 8.58 -23.68 0.78
C ILE A 85 8.80 -23.97 2.25
N LYS A 86 10.03 -24.28 2.61
CA LYS A 86 10.40 -24.63 3.99
C LYS A 86 10.76 -23.42 4.83
N ARG A 87 11.22 -22.32 4.21
CA ARG A 87 11.71 -21.12 4.91
C ARG A 87 10.85 -19.91 4.65
N ASP A 88 10.72 -19.07 5.64
CA ASP A 88 10.10 -17.75 5.53
C ASP A 88 10.99 -16.77 4.73
N MET A 89 10.55 -15.51 4.57
CA MET A 89 11.28 -14.47 3.83
C MET A 89 12.60 -14.05 4.51
N TYR A 90 12.81 -14.42 5.76
CA TYR A 90 14.01 -14.13 6.56
C TYR A 90 14.87 -15.37 6.79
N GLY A 91 14.55 -16.51 6.16
CA GLY A 91 15.32 -17.75 6.25
C GLY A 91 14.95 -18.68 7.41
N ASN A 92 13.96 -18.32 8.25
CA ASN A 92 13.50 -19.17 9.34
C ASN A 92 12.63 -20.30 8.84
N ASP A 93 12.66 -21.44 9.51
CA ASP A 93 11.82 -22.58 9.15
C ASP A 93 10.35 -22.29 9.44
N LEU A 94 9.51 -22.39 8.40
CA LEU A 94 8.08 -22.20 8.51
C LEU A 94 7.39 -23.23 9.42
N SER A 95 7.98 -24.41 9.63
CA SER A 95 7.41 -25.45 10.48
C SER A 95 7.31 -25.02 11.94
N VAL A 96 8.27 -24.21 12.42
CA VAL A 96 8.35 -23.74 13.80
C VAL A 96 7.18 -22.82 14.20
N PHE A 97 6.59 -22.12 13.24
CA PHE A 97 5.52 -21.17 13.53
C PHE A 97 4.15 -21.86 13.65
N PRO A 98 3.29 -21.43 14.58
CA PRO A 98 1.93 -21.96 14.72
C PRO A 98 1.07 -21.63 13.49
N THR A 99 0.02 -22.42 13.27
CA THR A 99 -0.87 -22.27 12.11
C THR A 99 -1.54 -20.89 12.02
N CYS A 100 -1.85 -20.27 13.16
CA CYS A 100 -2.44 -18.92 13.22
C CYS A 100 -1.51 -17.81 12.73
N GLN A 101 -0.20 -18.07 12.65
CA GLN A 101 0.79 -17.13 12.12
C GLN A 101 1.13 -17.40 10.65
N LYS A 102 0.49 -18.36 10.02
CA LYS A 102 0.72 -18.75 8.62
C LYS A 102 -0.53 -18.51 7.80
N ILE A 103 -0.32 -18.15 6.55
CA ILE A 103 -1.37 -18.06 5.54
C ILE A 103 -0.92 -18.80 4.29
N VAL A 104 -1.86 -19.48 3.64
CA VAL A 104 -1.61 -20.14 2.35
C VAL A 104 -2.44 -19.42 1.30
N LEU A 105 -1.79 -18.88 0.29
CA LEU A 105 -2.44 -18.15 -0.81
C LEU A 105 -2.35 -18.96 -2.09
N ILE A 106 -3.38 -18.88 -2.94
CA ILE A 106 -3.39 -19.49 -4.26
C ILE A 106 -3.05 -18.42 -5.29
N GLU A 107 -2.04 -18.70 -6.09
CA GLU A 107 -1.66 -17.90 -7.23
C GLU A 107 -1.26 -18.81 -8.40
N ASN A 108 -1.76 -18.54 -9.61
CA ASN A 108 -1.47 -19.35 -10.81
C ASN A 108 -1.65 -20.86 -10.59
N ALA A 109 -2.77 -21.25 -9.97
CA ALA A 109 -3.10 -22.64 -9.66
C ALA A 109 -2.06 -23.39 -8.80
N LYS A 110 -1.32 -22.66 -7.97
CA LYS A 110 -0.36 -23.20 -6.98
C LYS A 110 -0.60 -22.55 -5.62
N LYS A 111 -0.33 -23.29 -4.55
CA LYS A 111 -0.42 -22.80 -3.17
C LYS A 111 0.95 -22.39 -2.67
N TYR A 112 1.02 -21.19 -2.10
CA TYR A 112 2.22 -20.63 -1.50
C TYR A 112 1.98 -20.40 -0.01
N PRO A 113 2.75 -21.04 0.88
CA PRO A 113 2.70 -20.75 2.30
C PRO A 113 3.54 -19.53 2.63
N PHE A 114 3.02 -18.66 3.49
CA PHE A 114 3.71 -17.47 3.97
C PHE A 114 3.57 -17.34 5.47
N ARG A 115 4.55 -16.72 6.10
CA ARG A 115 4.41 -16.18 7.43
C ARG A 115 3.65 -14.85 7.35
N LEU A 116 2.60 -14.71 8.14
CA LEU A 116 1.68 -13.58 8.08
C LEU A 116 2.34 -12.24 8.40
N THR A 117 3.24 -12.22 9.41
CA THR A 117 4.00 -11.03 9.82
C THR A 117 4.94 -10.54 8.72
N ASP A 118 5.52 -11.46 7.96
CA ASP A 118 6.45 -11.12 6.89
C ASP A 118 5.71 -10.43 5.74
N LEU A 119 4.56 -11.02 5.33
CA LEU A 119 3.70 -10.40 4.33
C LEU A 119 3.23 -9.01 4.78
N ALA A 120 2.81 -8.85 6.03
CA ALA A 120 2.37 -7.56 6.55
C ALA A 120 3.51 -6.52 6.55
N THR A 121 4.72 -6.95 6.89
CA THR A 121 5.90 -6.08 6.89
C THR A 121 6.32 -5.72 5.46
N PHE A 122 6.31 -6.69 4.56
CA PHE A 122 6.63 -6.47 3.15
C PHE A 122 5.61 -5.56 2.48
N TRP A 123 4.32 -5.78 2.74
CA TRP A 123 3.25 -4.91 2.24
C TRP A 123 3.41 -3.47 2.72
N HIS A 124 3.65 -3.30 4.03
CA HIS A 124 3.89 -1.97 4.58
C HIS A 124 5.09 -1.26 3.92
N LYS A 125 6.20 -1.99 3.69
CA LYS A 125 7.36 -1.46 2.97
C LYS A 125 7.03 -1.08 1.54
N SER A 126 6.20 -1.86 0.84
CA SER A 126 5.76 -1.56 -0.52
C SER A 126 4.92 -0.29 -0.58
N LEU A 127 4.05 -0.04 0.42
CA LEU A 127 3.27 1.19 0.52
C LEU A 127 4.12 2.42 0.83
N LEU A 128 5.24 2.25 1.52
CA LEU A 128 6.20 3.31 1.83
C LEU A 128 7.24 3.52 0.73
N HIS A 129 7.14 2.79 -0.37
CA HIS A 129 8.10 2.93 -1.45
C HIS A 129 8.10 4.38 -1.96
N SER A 130 9.29 4.98 -2.00
CA SER A 130 9.52 6.33 -2.47
C SER A 130 10.76 6.37 -3.36
N GLN A 131 10.80 7.31 -4.29
CA GLN A 131 11.99 7.73 -4.99
C GLN A 131 12.36 9.11 -4.43
N ASN A 132 13.41 9.16 -3.62
CA ASN A 132 13.78 10.34 -2.85
C ASN A 132 12.55 10.83 -2.04
N PHE A 133 12.06 12.02 -2.31
CA PHE A 133 10.94 12.65 -1.62
C PHE A 133 9.57 12.34 -2.25
N PHE A 134 9.52 11.60 -3.36
CA PHE A 134 8.29 11.31 -4.08
C PHE A 134 7.75 9.93 -3.72
N CYS A 135 6.60 9.90 -3.08
CA CYS A 135 5.95 8.64 -2.72
C CYS A 135 5.35 7.96 -3.95
N ARG A 136 5.72 6.71 -4.16
CA ARG A 136 5.19 5.82 -5.18
C ARG A 136 4.82 4.48 -4.56
N PRO A 137 3.71 4.41 -3.81
CA PRO A 137 3.24 3.16 -3.24
C PRO A 137 3.13 2.08 -4.32
N ARG A 138 3.50 0.86 -3.97
CA ARG A 138 3.46 -0.31 -4.86
C ARG A 138 2.53 -1.36 -4.31
N ASN A 139 1.94 -2.13 -5.21
CA ASN A 139 1.17 -3.31 -4.83
C ASN A 139 2.05 -4.33 -4.12
N LEU A 140 1.43 -5.10 -3.23
CA LEU A 140 2.09 -6.25 -2.65
C LEU A 140 2.35 -7.29 -3.74
N THR A 141 3.60 -7.68 -3.88
CA THR A 141 4.02 -8.74 -4.81
C THR A 141 4.30 -10.02 -4.05
N ASN A 142 4.07 -11.15 -4.72
CA ASN A 142 4.49 -12.44 -4.20
C ASN A 142 6.03 -12.53 -4.26
N PRO A 143 6.73 -12.66 -3.13
CA PRO A 143 8.19 -12.66 -3.10
C PRO A 143 8.83 -13.85 -3.84
N TYR A 144 8.07 -14.92 -4.08
CA TYR A 144 8.58 -16.10 -4.79
C TYR A 144 8.38 -16.02 -6.31
N THR A 145 7.42 -15.22 -6.78
CA THR A 145 7.11 -15.11 -8.22
C THR A 145 7.38 -13.72 -8.79
N GLY A 146 7.52 -12.70 -7.95
CA GLY A 146 7.65 -11.30 -8.34
C GLY A 146 6.37 -10.69 -8.90
N ARG A 147 5.25 -11.43 -8.94
CA ARG A 147 3.97 -10.95 -9.48
C ARG A 147 3.14 -10.29 -8.39
N GLU A 148 2.36 -9.31 -8.77
CA GLU A 148 1.41 -8.67 -7.86
C GLU A 148 0.32 -9.66 -7.44
N PHE A 149 -0.07 -9.60 -6.16
CA PHE A 149 -1.21 -10.39 -5.70
C PHE A 149 -2.52 -9.86 -6.28
N GLU A 150 -3.37 -10.78 -6.69
CA GLU A 150 -4.74 -10.44 -7.09
C GLU A 150 -5.54 -9.91 -5.90
N LEU A 151 -6.54 -9.08 -6.19
CA LEU A 151 -7.36 -8.41 -5.19
C LEU A 151 -7.94 -9.37 -4.12
N HIS A 152 -8.38 -10.55 -4.52
CA HIS A 152 -8.91 -11.55 -3.57
C HIS A 152 -7.87 -12.04 -2.56
N ASN A 153 -6.59 -12.11 -2.94
CA ASN A 153 -5.50 -12.46 -2.03
C ASN A 153 -5.19 -11.32 -1.07
N LEU A 154 -5.26 -10.06 -1.51
CA LEU A 154 -5.11 -8.90 -0.63
C LEU A 154 -6.19 -8.88 0.46
N TYR A 155 -7.45 -9.15 0.11
CA TYR A 155 -8.54 -9.32 1.08
C TYR A 155 -8.27 -10.48 2.04
N ASN A 156 -7.82 -11.62 1.54
CA ASN A 156 -7.51 -12.78 2.39
C ASN A 156 -6.40 -12.46 3.40
N ILE A 157 -5.33 -11.80 2.97
CA ILE A 157 -4.24 -11.35 3.86
C ILE A 157 -4.78 -10.39 4.91
N TYR A 158 -5.52 -9.36 4.50
CA TYR A 158 -6.04 -8.34 5.40
C TYR A 158 -6.96 -8.93 6.48
N PHE A 159 -7.95 -9.75 6.09
CA PHE A 159 -8.86 -10.38 7.04
C PHE A 159 -8.18 -11.41 7.94
N THR A 160 -7.15 -12.10 7.44
CA THR A 160 -6.35 -13.00 8.28
C THR A 160 -5.54 -12.20 9.30
N LEU A 161 -4.98 -11.06 8.92
CA LEU A 161 -4.32 -10.13 9.85
C LEU A 161 -5.30 -9.60 10.90
N GLN A 162 -6.51 -9.19 10.48
CA GLN A 162 -7.54 -8.67 11.38
C GLN A 162 -8.03 -9.71 12.39
N SER A 163 -8.10 -10.98 11.99
CA SER A 163 -8.49 -12.09 12.87
C SER A 163 -7.35 -12.63 13.74
N SER A 164 -6.13 -12.19 13.48
CA SER A 164 -4.95 -12.57 14.24
C SER A 164 -4.71 -11.65 15.44
N THR A 165 -3.75 -12.01 16.29
CA THR A 165 -3.29 -11.18 17.42
C THR A 165 -2.36 -10.03 16.99
N PHE A 166 -2.03 -9.93 15.70
CA PHE A 166 -1.13 -8.91 15.20
C PHE A 166 -1.83 -7.57 15.03
N HIS A 167 -1.17 -6.52 15.47
CA HIS A 167 -1.66 -5.16 15.25
C HIS A 167 -1.53 -4.78 13.76
N ILE A 168 -2.66 -4.41 13.14
CA ILE A 168 -2.67 -3.94 11.77
C ILE A 168 -2.10 -2.52 11.73
N ARG A 169 -1.10 -2.32 10.89
CA ARG A 169 -0.49 -0.99 10.72
C ARG A 169 -1.50 -0.03 10.06
N PRO A 170 -1.58 1.24 10.50
CA PRO A 170 -2.61 2.19 10.03
C PRO A 170 -2.70 2.32 8.50
N LEU A 171 -1.56 2.35 7.80
CA LEU A 171 -1.56 2.45 6.33
C LEU A 171 -2.25 1.27 5.62
N LEU A 172 -2.20 0.07 6.20
CA LEU A 172 -2.92 -1.08 5.64
C LEU A 172 -4.43 -0.95 5.82
N SER A 173 -4.87 -0.38 6.94
CA SER A 173 -6.29 -0.09 7.18
C SER A 173 -6.81 1.00 6.25
N GLU A 174 -6.02 2.05 6.03
CA GLU A 174 -6.33 3.13 5.10
C GLU A 174 -6.42 2.62 3.64
N LEU A 175 -5.54 1.71 3.25
CA LEU A 175 -5.59 1.06 1.93
C LEU A 175 -6.85 0.18 1.78
N PHE A 176 -7.24 -0.53 2.83
CA PHE A 176 -8.48 -1.34 2.83
C PHE A 176 -9.73 -0.47 2.66
N ILE A 177 -9.80 0.71 3.30
CA ILE A 177 -10.93 1.64 3.18
C ILE A 177 -11.17 2.06 1.73
N VAL A 178 -10.11 2.22 0.94
CA VAL A 178 -10.19 2.54 -0.51
C VAL A 178 -10.22 1.29 -1.40
N ASN A 179 -10.60 0.12 -0.86
CA ASN A 179 -10.70 -1.15 -1.60
C ASN A 179 -9.40 -1.56 -2.32
N PHE A 180 -8.25 -1.29 -1.71
CA PHE A 180 -6.91 -1.55 -2.27
C PHE A 180 -6.60 -0.82 -3.57
N ASP A 181 -7.29 0.28 -3.85
CA ASP A 181 -6.97 1.18 -4.96
C ASP A 181 -5.76 2.06 -4.55
N LEU A 182 -4.60 1.79 -5.16
CA LEU A 182 -3.36 2.50 -4.84
C LEU A 182 -3.38 3.98 -5.25
N GLU A 183 -4.08 4.32 -6.33
CA GLU A 183 -4.15 5.71 -6.77
C GLU A 183 -4.98 6.54 -5.80
N GLN A 184 -6.14 6.05 -5.40
CA GLN A 184 -6.96 6.70 -4.38
C GLN A 184 -6.23 6.74 -3.04
N PHE A 185 -5.58 5.65 -2.63
CA PHE A 185 -4.77 5.60 -1.42
C PHE A 185 -3.68 6.66 -1.44
N ARG A 186 -2.94 6.79 -2.55
CA ARG A 186 -1.87 7.78 -2.72
C ARG A 186 -2.41 9.19 -2.60
N ILE A 187 -3.53 9.51 -3.27
CA ILE A 187 -4.14 10.85 -3.25
C ILE A 187 -4.57 11.24 -1.84
N VAL A 188 -5.30 10.36 -1.16
CA VAL A 188 -5.84 10.64 0.19
C VAL A 188 -4.72 10.75 1.24
N ASN A 189 -3.68 9.92 1.13
CA ASN A 189 -2.61 9.84 2.13
C ASN A 189 -1.33 10.57 1.72
N TYR A 190 -1.35 11.33 0.63
CA TYR A 190 -0.14 11.93 0.06
C TYR A 190 0.70 12.73 1.06
N PRO A 191 0.14 13.64 1.87
CA PRO A 191 0.93 14.41 2.83
C PRO A 191 1.63 13.53 3.88
N LYS A 192 0.94 12.49 4.36
CA LYS A 192 1.46 11.52 5.34
C LYS A 192 2.55 10.65 4.74
N LEU A 193 2.33 10.16 3.52
CA LEU A 193 3.32 9.36 2.81
C LEU A 193 4.59 10.16 2.51
N GLN A 194 4.43 11.43 2.14
CA GLN A 194 5.55 12.32 1.89
C GLN A 194 6.35 12.63 3.16
N ASP A 195 5.69 12.88 4.28
CA ASP A 195 6.35 13.04 5.58
C ASP A 195 7.22 11.81 5.91
N LEU A 196 6.67 10.61 5.70
CA LEU A 196 7.39 9.37 5.90
C LEU A 196 8.57 9.20 4.91
N ALA A 197 8.39 9.62 3.65
CA ALA A 197 9.45 9.58 2.64
C ALA A 197 10.60 10.53 2.98
N ILE A 198 10.30 11.76 3.43
CA ILE A 198 11.32 12.73 3.86
C ILE A 198 12.14 12.16 5.01
N ARG A 199 11.50 11.57 6.03
CA ARG A 199 12.18 10.95 7.18
C ARG A 199 12.99 9.71 6.79
N ASP A 200 12.50 8.93 5.82
CA ASP A 200 13.21 7.74 5.34
C ASP A 200 14.43 8.12 4.50
N TYR A 201 14.30 9.15 3.66
CA TYR A 201 15.40 9.69 2.87
C TYR A 201 16.53 10.23 3.76
N GLU A 202 16.20 11.06 4.76
CA GLU A 202 17.18 11.60 5.70
C GLU A 202 18.04 10.53 6.38
N LYS A 203 17.44 9.35 6.67
CA LYS A 203 18.16 8.23 7.29
C LYS A 203 19.02 7.44 6.30
N LYS A 204 18.64 7.37 5.03
CA LYS A 204 19.25 6.51 4.02
C LYS A 204 20.15 7.23 3.03
N VAL A 205 20.07 8.55 2.98
CA VAL A 205 20.85 9.36 2.06
C VAL A 205 22.35 9.07 2.20
N LEU A 206 23.02 8.89 1.08
CA LEU A 206 24.46 8.63 1.04
C LEU A 206 25.23 9.85 1.54
N GLU A 207 26.45 9.61 2.04
CA GLU A 207 27.30 10.68 2.62
C GLU A 207 27.61 11.78 1.58
N GLU A 208 27.82 11.41 0.34
CA GLU A 208 28.08 12.34 -0.75
C GLU A 208 26.86 13.23 -1.04
N GLU A 209 25.70 12.62 -1.23
CA GLU A 209 24.43 13.33 -1.45
C GLU A 209 24.08 14.23 -0.24
N ARG A 210 24.32 13.73 0.97
CA ARG A 210 24.11 14.48 2.21
C ARG A 210 24.98 15.74 2.28
N PHE A 211 26.22 15.64 1.83
CA PHE A 211 27.12 16.77 1.73
C PHE A 211 26.61 17.80 0.70
N ASP A 212 26.22 17.37 -0.49
CA ASP A 212 25.71 18.24 -1.54
C ASP A 212 24.43 18.96 -1.10
N ASP A 213 23.52 18.26 -0.42
CA ASP A 213 22.31 18.83 0.16
C ASP A 213 22.62 19.89 1.23
N ILE A 214 23.66 19.68 2.06
CA ILE A 214 24.12 20.69 3.03
C ILE A 214 24.64 21.93 2.32
N ILE A 215 25.45 21.77 1.30
CA ILE A 215 25.98 22.89 0.51
C ILE A 215 24.84 23.69 -0.12
N GLN A 216 23.86 23.02 -0.70
CA GLN A 216 22.69 23.67 -1.28
C GLN A 216 21.84 24.39 -0.20
N MET A 217 21.66 23.78 0.97
CA MET A 217 20.98 24.38 2.10
C MET A 217 21.71 25.67 2.57
N LEU A 218 23.03 25.61 2.70
CA LEU A 218 23.84 26.75 3.12
C LEU A 218 23.82 27.88 2.09
N ALA A 219 23.85 27.56 0.80
CA ALA A 219 23.71 28.55 -0.28
C ALA A 219 22.32 29.19 -0.25
N THR A 220 21.25 28.43 -0.01
CA THR A 220 19.87 28.93 -0.05
C THR A 220 19.50 29.74 1.20
N TYR A 221 19.86 29.24 2.39
CA TYR A 221 19.40 29.78 3.67
C TYR A 221 20.52 30.33 4.55
N GLY A 222 21.78 29.95 4.32
CA GLY A 222 22.93 30.32 5.14
C GLY A 222 23.52 31.70 4.80
N ARG A 223 23.05 32.34 3.72
CA ARG A 223 23.64 33.58 3.16
C ARG A 223 25.11 33.44 2.77
N LEU A 224 25.55 32.24 2.47
CA LEU A 224 26.91 32.00 2.01
C LEU A 224 26.91 31.99 0.47
N HIS A 225 27.73 32.86 -0.12
CA HIS A 225 27.99 32.78 -1.57
C HIS A 225 29.02 31.67 -1.85
N ILE A 226 28.55 30.43 -1.77
CA ILE A 226 29.38 29.29 -2.06
C ILE A 226 29.38 29.08 -3.58
N ILE A 227 30.30 29.73 -4.26
CA ILE A 227 30.53 29.53 -5.68
C ILE A 227 31.36 28.24 -5.82
N ALA A 228 30.75 27.21 -6.42
CA ALA A 228 31.36 25.96 -6.86
C ALA A 228 32.37 25.34 -5.88
N ILE A 229 31.83 24.68 -4.85
CA ILE A 229 32.63 23.73 -4.07
C ILE A 229 32.82 22.50 -4.95
N GLY A 230 33.99 22.39 -5.59
CA GLY A 230 34.33 21.30 -6.50
C GLY A 230 34.36 19.92 -5.83
N SER A 231 34.23 18.90 -6.65
CA SER A 231 34.20 17.47 -6.28
C SER A 231 35.45 16.93 -5.55
N ASN A 232 36.48 17.75 -5.37
CA ASN A 232 37.79 17.33 -4.84
C ASN A 232 38.03 17.65 -3.36
N ILE A 233 36.96 17.79 -2.56
CA ILE A 233 37.13 18.03 -1.13
C ILE A 233 37.54 16.75 -0.41
N VAL A 234 38.58 16.85 0.42
CA VAL A 234 39.08 15.76 1.26
C VAL A 234 37.96 15.20 2.13
N SER A 235 37.88 13.87 2.21
CA SER A 235 36.81 13.15 2.93
C SER A 235 36.65 13.59 4.39
N GLU A 236 37.74 13.90 5.09
CA GLU A 236 37.70 14.39 6.48
C GLU A 236 36.97 15.74 6.63
N LYS A 237 37.17 16.65 5.66
CA LYS A 237 36.49 17.95 5.66
C LYS A 237 34.98 17.80 5.36
N ARG A 238 34.60 16.85 4.47
CA ARG A 238 33.18 16.53 4.22
C ARG A 238 32.49 16.03 5.47
N GLN A 239 33.11 15.09 6.19
CA GLN A 239 32.57 14.55 7.43
C GLN A 239 32.38 15.63 8.51
N LEU A 240 33.31 16.57 8.62
CA LEU A 240 33.21 17.67 9.56
C LEU A 240 32.03 18.59 9.21
N VAL A 241 31.80 18.91 7.93
CA VAL A 241 30.64 19.70 7.47
C VAL A 241 29.33 18.95 7.77
N ILE A 242 29.27 17.65 7.46
CA ILE A 242 28.10 16.82 7.73
C ILE A 242 27.79 16.77 9.23
N LYS A 243 28.80 16.58 10.05
CA LYS A 243 28.64 16.56 11.52
C LYS A 243 28.14 17.89 12.07
N THR A 244 28.62 19.01 11.53
CA THR A 244 28.29 20.35 11.99
C THR A 244 26.90 20.80 11.56
N TYR A 245 26.53 20.59 10.29
CA TYR A 245 25.31 21.13 9.69
C TYR A 245 24.20 20.10 9.46
N GLY A 246 24.51 18.80 9.58
CA GLY A 246 23.57 17.73 9.25
C GLY A 246 22.24 17.76 10.03
N HIS A 247 22.24 18.31 11.25
CA HIS A 247 21.03 18.43 12.06
C HIS A 247 20.00 19.43 11.51
N PHE A 248 20.39 20.30 10.56
CA PHE A 248 19.46 21.17 9.84
C PHE A 248 18.83 20.53 8.61
N LEU A 249 19.38 19.41 8.09
CA LEU A 249 18.93 18.80 6.84
C LEU A 249 17.47 18.39 6.86
N ILE A 250 17.00 17.82 7.96
CA ILE A 250 15.58 17.45 8.06
C ILE A 250 14.67 18.67 7.91
N SER A 251 15.08 19.81 8.45
CA SER A 251 14.34 21.06 8.28
C SER A 251 14.42 21.58 6.84
N TYR A 252 15.56 21.41 6.19
CA TYR A 252 15.75 21.75 4.78
C TYR A 252 14.84 20.91 3.87
N TYR A 253 14.79 19.60 4.06
CA TYR A 253 13.92 18.74 3.28
C TYR A 253 12.44 19.08 3.44
N TYR A 254 12.00 19.40 4.67
CA TYR A 254 10.63 19.89 4.88
C TYR A 254 10.38 21.24 4.23
N ALA A 255 11.34 22.15 4.29
CA ALA A 255 11.23 23.48 3.70
C ALA A 255 11.11 23.44 2.17
N GLU A 256 11.81 22.51 1.52
CA GLU A 256 11.81 22.39 0.06
C GLU A 256 10.71 21.48 -0.47
N TYR A 257 10.53 20.31 0.13
CA TYR A 257 9.75 19.22 -0.45
C TYR A 257 8.37 18.99 0.20
N SER A 258 8.09 19.55 1.40
CA SER A 258 6.78 19.34 2.03
C SER A 258 5.64 19.95 1.20
N GLN A 259 4.56 19.17 1.00
CA GLN A 259 3.32 19.65 0.37
C GLN A 259 2.41 20.38 1.37
N ASN A 260 2.61 20.16 2.68
CA ASN A 260 1.89 20.90 3.69
C ASN A 260 2.49 22.31 3.82
N SER A 261 1.76 23.31 3.32
CA SER A 261 2.22 24.71 3.30
C SER A 261 2.57 25.25 4.69
N LEU A 262 1.85 24.83 5.74
CA LEU A 262 2.13 25.25 7.12
C LEU A 262 3.47 24.67 7.59
N VAL A 263 3.69 23.37 7.38
CA VAL A 263 4.95 22.71 7.73
C VAL A 263 6.10 23.29 6.93
N LYS A 264 5.90 23.47 5.62
CA LYS A 264 6.88 24.10 4.71
C LYS A 264 7.32 25.47 5.21
N ASN A 265 6.37 26.35 5.49
CA ASN A 265 6.65 27.71 5.95
C ASN A 265 7.31 27.74 7.34
N LEU A 266 6.90 26.87 8.25
CA LEU A 266 7.50 26.73 9.57
C LEU A 266 8.98 26.39 9.46
N HIS A 267 9.33 25.40 8.62
CA HIS A 267 10.72 24.98 8.44
C HIS A 267 11.55 26.01 7.66
N LYS A 268 10.95 26.71 6.68
CA LYS A 268 11.60 27.85 6.00
C LYS A 268 11.96 28.96 6.98
N ASN A 269 11.01 29.37 7.80
CA ASN A 269 11.25 30.42 8.82
C ASN A 269 12.31 29.99 9.82
N LYS A 270 12.27 28.72 10.27
CA LYS A 270 13.28 28.16 11.17
C LYS A 270 14.68 28.24 10.56
N LEU A 271 14.85 27.84 9.31
CA LEU A 271 16.15 27.89 8.63
C LEU A 271 16.61 29.34 8.41
N THR A 272 15.74 30.21 7.94
CA THR A 272 16.07 31.62 7.68
C THR A 272 16.52 32.37 8.93
N LEU A 273 16.00 32.03 10.11
CA LEU A 273 16.36 32.64 11.36
C LEU A 273 17.61 32.03 12.01
N LEU A 274 17.68 30.69 12.07
CA LEU A 274 18.70 30.00 12.86
C LEU A 274 19.99 29.72 12.08
N LEU A 275 19.90 29.37 10.79
CA LEU A 275 21.05 28.94 10.03
C LEU A 275 22.09 30.07 9.82
N PRO A 276 21.74 31.31 9.46
CA PRO A 276 22.73 32.37 9.32
C PRO A 276 23.48 32.72 10.63
N THR A 277 22.76 32.71 11.75
CA THR A 277 23.39 32.94 13.08
C THR A 277 24.29 31.79 13.48
N PHE A 278 23.91 30.57 13.15
CA PHE A 278 24.73 29.38 13.40
C PHE A 278 25.99 29.36 12.53
N VAL A 279 25.88 29.76 11.26
CA VAL A 279 27.03 29.89 10.34
C VAL A 279 28.00 30.97 10.82
N SER A 280 27.51 32.12 11.27
CA SER A 280 28.39 33.21 11.79
C SER A 280 29.12 32.83 13.07
N ASN A 281 28.47 32.02 13.92
CA ASN A 281 29.08 31.59 15.19
C ASN A 281 30.09 30.42 15.02
N ASN A 282 29.91 29.60 13.95
CA ASN A 282 30.83 28.54 13.61
C ASN A 282 31.69 28.98 12.43
N SER A 283 32.80 29.72 12.72
CA SER A 283 33.75 30.15 11.71
C SER A 283 34.42 28.96 11.01
N PHE A 284 33.77 28.49 9.97
CA PHE A 284 34.30 27.45 9.11
C PHE A 284 35.13 28.17 8.04
N ASP A 285 36.40 27.78 7.89
CA ASP A 285 37.22 28.33 6.83
C ASP A 285 36.82 27.81 5.45
N TRP A 286 35.78 28.44 4.88
CA TRP A 286 35.24 28.10 3.57
C TRP A 286 36.23 28.43 2.46
N GLU A 287 37.15 29.41 2.65
CA GLU A 287 38.19 29.74 1.68
C GLU A 287 39.23 28.65 1.58
N ALA A 288 39.57 27.99 2.68
CA ALA A 288 40.48 26.84 2.66
C ALA A 288 39.89 25.59 1.96
N LEU A 289 38.53 25.54 1.81
CA LEU A 289 37.85 24.51 1.01
C LEU A 289 37.91 24.84 -0.49
N THR A 290 37.95 26.11 -0.85
CA THR A 290 37.96 26.59 -2.23
C THR A 290 39.37 26.88 -2.76
N ALA A 291 40.37 27.06 -1.91
CA ALA A 291 41.74 27.43 -2.29
C ALA A 291 42.47 26.44 -3.20
N ASN A 292 41.99 25.21 -3.31
CA ASN A 292 42.59 24.24 -4.27
C ASN A 292 42.11 24.41 -5.72
N LEU A 293 41.25 25.38 -6.03
CA LEU A 293 40.77 25.64 -7.40
C LEU A 293 41.60 26.68 -8.14
N SER A 294 42.44 27.46 -7.47
CA SER A 294 43.27 28.51 -8.09
C SER A 294 44.63 28.05 -8.61
N ILE A 295 44.92 26.74 -8.50
CA ILE A 295 46.21 26.18 -8.98
C ILE A 295 46.12 25.60 -10.43
N PHE A 296 44.94 25.61 -11.02
CA PHE A 296 44.70 25.09 -12.39
C PHE A 296 44.11 26.11 -13.36
N THR A 297 44.37 27.40 -13.20
CA THR A 297 44.17 28.42 -14.24
C THR A 297 45.45 28.83 -14.89
#